data_634778b162c6e64833bf3aeb1051ef99
#
_entry.id   634778b162c6e64833bf3aeb1051ef99
#
_cell.length_a   1.000
_cell.length_b   1.000
_cell.length_c   1.000
_cell.angle_alpha   90.00
_cell.angle_beta   90.00
_cell.angle_gamma   90.00
#
_symmetry.space_group_name_H-M   'P 1'
#
loop_
_entity.id
_entity.type
_entity.pdbx_description
1 polymer ?
#
loop_
_entity_poly.entity_id
_entity_poly.type
_entity_poly.pdbx_seq_one_letter_code
_entity_poly.pdbx_strand_id
1 'polypeptide(L)'
;MSPKKIIFLVIVVLVFVALGIGFMYLANQKPKQVISGKITVWINEGLTDDFEKVIKAFHDADPANKNIQVEVEKKSSTTVSGYNSLLLRAIADGNGPDIFMVQKNEYAPLESQLAKIPADVIDITDFGRRFDPVFSDLIVTEKNPDTKITTQSLLGVPLGYETLGVFYNRALLRNGAPTSWDQIELLYGQFPAGIFPTNLGLRRAFVPNISDILPFFLGESKIFSYKNLANIVSPFQKYYSFGDLINSTNPDATADIYSNNNTLRQTESQLKSNKNSTTIDEFMRGNIGMIVGYPSLISELEMSEKRVGGGGVEDLVYTDKIPQFSAKNPYNIAKYSFFGISKNSKNPDQALKFLQFLMSSQAQEISMEIYPTLIPAQTEFHAAAAVKALSEKFPKAKMDAFLLGPSMSVSVFDYGAKSIFDAVIDANWEDFSSPSSLSTLGERLLKTIRCEIGEGDEICQQK
;
A
#
# COMPACT_ATOMS: atom_id res chain seq x y z
N MET A 1 -8.20 -9.95 80.85
CA MET A 1 -7.91 -10.89 79.75
C MET A 1 -6.41 -11.11 79.67
N SER A 2 -5.95 -12.34 79.53
CA SER A 2 -4.50 -12.56 79.44
C SER A 2 -3.98 -12.01 78.13
N PRO A 3 -2.71 -11.53 78.05
CA PRO A 3 -2.13 -10.98 76.75
C PRO A 3 -2.27 -11.92 75.59
N LYS A 4 -2.20 -13.22 75.80
CA LYS A 4 -2.38 -14.24 74.74
C LYS A 4 -3.80 -14.26 74.16
N LYS A 5 -4.84 -14.00 74.96
CA LYS A 5 -6.23 -13.93 74.48
C LYS A 5 -6.49 -12.65 73.69
N ILE A 6 -5.79 -11.52 73.99
CA ILE A 6 -5.91 -10.30 73.28
C ILE A 6 -5.24 -10.45 71.88
N ILE A 7 -4.03 -11.06 71.83
CA ILE A 7 -3.34 -11.33 70.60
C ILE A 7 -4.17 -12.25 69.67
N PHE A 8 -4.75 -13.30 70.23
CA PHE A 8 -5.60 -14.20 69.43
C PHE A 8 -6.83 -13.48 68.85
N LEU A 9 -7.49 -12.61 69.64
CA LEU A 9 -8.65 -11.87 69.21
C LEU A 9 -8.27 -10.89 68.03
N VAL A 10 -7.11 -10.22 68.12
CA VAL A 10 -6.61 -9.31 67.09
C VAL A 10 -6.33 -10.09 65.82
N ILE A 11 -5.70 -11.26 65.87
CA ILE A 11 -5.45 -12.10 64.70
C ILE A 11 -6.76 -12.52 64.04
N VAL A 12 -7.75 -12.96 64.81
CA VAL A 12 -9.07 -13.35 64.29
C VAL A 12 -9.75 -12.17 63.57
N VAL A 13 -9.72 -10.98 64.16
CA VAL A 13 -10.29 -9.78 63.54
C VAL A 13 -9.56 -9.42 62.22
N LEU A 14 -8.23 -9.50 62.22
CA LEU A 14 -7.44 -9.24 60.98
C LEU A 14 -7.75 -10.26 59.87
N VAL A 15 -7.95 -11.53 60.23
CA VAL A 15 -8.36 -12.56 59.25
C VAL A 15 -9.75 -12.25 58.68
N PHE A 16 -10.72 -11.88 59.53
CA PHE A 16 -12.06 -11.51 59.05
C PHE A 16 -12.05 -10.24 58.18
N VAL A 17 -11.21 -9.25 58.51
CA VAL A 17 -11.04 -8.05 57.70
C VAL A 17 -10.39 -8.40 56.34
N ALA A 18 -9.35 -9.23 56.32
CA ALA A 18 -8.73 -9.69 55.09
C ALA A 18 -9.67 -10.51 54.19
N LEU A 19 -10.48 -11.38 54.78
CA LEU A 19 -11.52 -12.14 54.07
C LEU A 19 -12.63 -11.22 53.57
N GLY A 20 -13.03 -10.21 54.30
CA GLY A 20 -14.01 -9.20 53.88
C GLY A 20 -13.51 -8.36 52.70
N ILE A 21 -12.25 -7.91 52.72
CA ILE A 21 -11.61 -7.20 51.64
C ILE A 21 -11.47 -8.11 50.41
N GLY A 22 -11.04 -9.37 50.61
CA GLY A 22 -10.95 -10.35 49.53
C GLY A 22 -12.31 -10.63 48.87
N PHE A 23 -13.36 -10.77 49.66
CA PHE A 23 -14.72 -10.96 49.16
C PHE A 23 -15.26 -9.71 48.41
N MET A 24 -15.02 -8.50 48.94
CA MET A 24 -15.35 -7.25 48.25
C MET A 24 -14.59 -7.11 46.92
N TYR A 25 -13.33 -7.50 46.92
CA TYR A 25 -12.53 -7.49 45.68
C TYR A 25 -13.09 -8.47 44.65
N LEU A 26 -13.44 -9.69 45.03
CA LEU A 26 -14.05 -10.68 44.16
C LEU A 26 -15.48 -10.29 43.74
N ALA A 27 -16.27 -9.70 44.65
CA ALA A 27 -17.64 -9.25 44.35
C ALA A 27 -17.66 -8.01 43.41
N ASN A 28 -16.63 -7.19 43.44
CA ASN A 28 -16.48 -6.04 42.55
C ASN A 28 -15.84 -6.38 41.19
N GLN A 29 -15.35 -7.59 41.00
CA GLN A 29 -15.00 -8.04 39.66
C GLN A 29 -16.30 -8.22 38.87
N LYS A 30 -16.65 -7.21 38.05
CA LYS A 30 -17.71 -7.39 37.06
C LYS A 30 -17.41 -8.67 36.29
N PRO A 31 -18.36 -9.61 36.16
CA PRO A 31 -18.12 -10.79 35.33
C PRO A 31 -17.64 -10.30 33.96
N LYS A 32 -16.47 -10.80 33.53
CA LYS A 32 -15.91 -10.49 32.22
C LYS A 32 -17.00 -10.87 31.23
N GLN A 33 -17.64 -9.89 30.63
CA GLN A 33 -18.71 -10.13 29.65
C GLN A 33 -18.14 -11.03 28.56
N VAL A 34 -18.67 -12.23 28.39
CA VAL A 34 -18.22 -13.15 27.36
C VAL A 34 -18.73 -12.60 26.05
N ILE A 35 -17.83 -12.02 25.27
CA ILE A 35 -18.13 -11.56 23.93
C ILE A 35 -18.26 -12.81 23.06
N SER A 36 -19.44 -13.01 22.48
CA SER A 36 -19.74 -14.14 21.60
C SER A 36 -20.54 -13.67 20.39
N GLY A 37 -20.49 -14.41 19.31
CA GLY A 37 -21.24 -14.09 18.10
C GLY A 37 -20.47 -14.38 16.81
N LYS A 38 -20.97 -13.89 15.72
CA LYS A 38 -20.38 -14.08 14.39
C LYS A 38 -20.03 -12.71 13.81
N ILE A 39 -18.85 -12.60 13.21
CA ILE A 39 -18.45 -11.45 12.40
C ILE A 39 -18.14 -11.88 10.97
N THR A 40 -18.43 -11.00 10.01
CA THR A 40 -18.08 -11.17 8.62
C THR A 40 -16.96 -10.21 8.25
N VAL A 41 -15.89 -10.73 7.63
CA VAL A 41 -14.73 -9.98 7.17
C VAL A 41 -14.64 -10.05 5.65
N TRP A 42 -14.67 -8.91 4.99
CA TRP A 42 -14.48 -8.86 3.53
C TRP A 42 -13.06 -8.52 3.17
N ILE A 43 -12.47 -9.35 2.30
CA ILE A 43 -11.13 -9.14 1.74
C ILE A 43 -11.19 -9.05 0.23
N ASN A 44 -10.21 -8.35 -0.36
CA ASN A 44 -10.05 -8.29 -1.79
C ASN A 44 -9.43 -9.59 -2.33
N GLU A 45 -9.73 -9.95 -3.58
CA GLU A 45 -9.29 -11.18 -4.23
C GLU A 45 -7.76 -11.26 -4.44
N GLY A 46 -7.03 -10.22 -4.31
CA GLY A 46 -5.56 -10.23 -4.45
C GLY A 46 -4.79 -10.89 -3.29
N LEU A 47 -5.45 -11.25 -2.21
CA LEU A 47 -4.83 -11.86 -1.04
C LEU A 47 -4.92 -13.38 -1.07
N THR A 48 -3.93 -14.05 -0.42
CA THR A 48 -3.82 -15.49 -0.39
C THR A 48 -4.93 -16.16 0.41
N ASP A 49 -5.18 -17.44 0.14
CA ASP A 49 -6.16 -18.26 0.86
C ASP A 49 -5.78 -18.54 2.32
N ASP A 50 -4.58 -18.13 2.72
CA ASP A 50 -4.01 -18.43 4.03
C ASP A 50 -4.54 -17.58 5.18
N PHE A 51 -5.52 -16.67 4.94
CA PHE A 51 -6.12 -15.85 6.01
C PHE A 51 -6.77 -16.71 7.12
N GLU A 52 -7.09 -17.95 6.82
CA GLU A 52 -7.53 -18.95 7.81
C GLU A 52 -6.49 -19.19 8.92
N LYS A 53 -5.19 -19.01 8.63
CA LYS A 53 -4.12 -19.10 9.64
C LYS A 53 -4.27 -18.01 10.69
N VAL A 54 -4.65 -16.79 10.25
CA VAL A 54 -4.90 -15.64 11.13
C VAL A 54 -6.09 -15.92 12.04
N ILE A 55 -7.18 -16.49 11.50
CA ILE A 55 -8.37 -16.86 12.26
C ILE A 55 -8.04 -17.93 13.30
N LYS A 56 -7.32 -18.97 12.91
CA LYS A 56 -6.88 -20.01 13.83
C LYS A 56 -6.05 -19.44 14.96
N ALA A 57 -5.08 -18.58 14.66
CA ALA A 57 -4.23 -17.94 15.67
C ALA A 57 -5.04 -17.02 16.60
N PHE A 58 -6.06 -16.33 16.08
CA PHE A 58 -7.00 -15.54 16.88
C PHE A 58 -7.72 -16.42 17.93
N HIS A 59 -8.21 -17.59 17.52
CA HIS A 59 -8.88 -18.53 18.41
C HIS A 59 -7.93 -19.17 19.42
N ASP A 60 -6.68 -19.38 19.04
CA ASP A 60 -5.66 -19.98 19.92
C ASP A 60 -5.06 -18.97 20.91
N ALA A 61 -5.09 -17.68 20.60
CA ALA A 61 -4.53 -16.62 21.44
C ALA A 61 -5.28 -16.39 22.76
N ASP A 62 -6.59 -16.58 22.78
CA ASP A 62 -7.43 -16.47 24.00
C ASP A 62 -8.61 -17.46 23.89
N PRO A 63 -8.83 -18.34 24.88
CA PRO A 63 -9.98 -19.25 24.89
C PRO A 63 -11.33 -18.55 24.68
N ALA A 64 -11.47 -17.28 25.12
CA ALA A 64 -12.68 -16.51 24.93
C ALA A 64 -12.93 -16.15 23.44
N ASN A 65 -11.89 -16.10 22.62
CA ASN A 65 -12.01 -15.82 21.20
C ASN A 65 -12.73 -16.95 20.42
N LYS A 66 -12.72 -18.18 20.96
CA LYS A 66 -13.46 -19.32 20.36
C LYS A 66 -14.97 -19.11 20.34
N ASN A 67 -15.48 -18.17 21.15
CA ASN A 67 -16.90 -17.79 21.12
C ASN A 67 -17.25 -16.82 19.99
N ILE A 68 -16.24 -16.32 19.25
CA ILE A 68 -16.41 -15.42 18.11
C ILE A 68 -16.13 -16.21 16.82
N GLN A 69 -17.17 -16.49 16.06
CA GLN A 69 -17.02 -17.06 14.73
C GLN A 69 -16.60 -15.97 13.76
N VAL A 70 -15.48 -16.16 13.05
CA VAL A 70 -15.00 -15.25 12.00
C VAL A 70 -15.25 -15.89 10.64
N GLU A 71 -16.06 -15.25 9.82
CA GLU A 71 -16.32 -15.68 8.45
C GLU A 71 -15.65 -14.71 7.49
N VAL A 72 -14.71 -15.22 6.69
CA VAL A 72 -14.00 -14.43 5.68
C VAL A 72 -14.63 -14.65 4.33
N GLU A 73 -15.07 -13.56 3.71
CA GLU A 73 -15.60 -13.57 2.36
C GLU A 73 -14.61 -12.89 1.41
N LYS A 74 -14.08 -13.66 0.46
CA LYS A 74 -13.24 -13.13 -0.62
C LYS A 74 -14.16 -12.57 -1.69
N LYS A 75 -14.06 -11.27 -1.93
CA LYS A 75 -14.85 -10.60 -2.95
C LYS A 75 -14.05 -10.48 -4.22
N SER A 76 -14.47 -11.27 -5.21
CA SER A 76 -13.88 -11.26 -6.55
C SER A 76 -14.21 -9.94 -7.26
N SER A 77 -13.17 -9.21 -7.64
CA SER A 77 -13.28 -8.04 -8.51
C SER A 77 -12.00 -7.89 -9.31
N THR A 78 -12.13 -7.61 -10.59
CA THR A 78 -10.98 -7.34 -11.47
C THR A 78 -10.31 -6.00 -11.16
N THR A 79 -10.98 -5.15 -10.38
CA THR A 79 -10.47 -3.82 -9.99
C THR A 79 -10.85 -3.51 -8.55
N VAL A 80 -10.05 -2.67 -7.88
CA VAL A 80 -10.35 -2.17 -6.53
C VAL A 80 -11.62 -1.34 -6.52
N SER A 81 -11.86 -0.54 -7.55
CA SER A 81 -13.10 0.23 -7.74
C SER A 81 -14.33 -0.69 -7.79
N GLY A 82 -14.23 -1.84 -8.45
CA GLY A 82 -15.29 -2.85 -8.45
C GLY A 82 -15.56 -3.42 -7.06
N TYR A 83 -14.51 -3.72 -6.28
CA TYR A 83 -14.65 -4.14 -4.89
C TYR A 83 -15.33 -3.08 -4.03
N ASN A 84 -14.89 -1.81 -4.12
CA ASN A 84 -15.49 -0.70 -3.38
C ASN A 84 -16.98 -0.52 -3.73
N SER A 85 -17.34 -0.65 -5.00
CA SER A 85 -18.73 -0.55 -5.45
C SER A 85 -19.61 -1.67 -4.88
N LEU A 86 -19.08 -2.91 -4.85
CA LEU A 86 -19.77 -4.04 -4.23
C LEU A 86 -19.96 -3.83 -2.73
N LEU A 87 -18.93 -3.34 -2.05
CA LEU A 87 -18.94 -3.07 -0.62
C LEU A 87 -19.97 -1.97 -0.26
N LEU A 88 -19.92 -0.83 -0.96
CA LEU A 88 -20.85 0.28 -0.74
C LEU A 88 -22.31 -0.14 -0.96
N ARG A 89 -22.57 -0.93 -2.01
CA ARG A 89 -23.89 -1.47 -2.28
C ARG A 89 -24.35 -2.40 -1.15
N ALA A 90 -23.51 -3.33 -0.72
CA ALA A 90 -23.87 -4.26 0.36
C ALA A 90 -24.14 -3.51 1.69
N ILE A 91 -23.34 -2.47 1.99
CA ILE A 91 -23.58 -1.62 3.17
C ILE A 91 -24.92 -0.89 3.05
N ALA A 92 -25.23 -0.32 1.88
CA ALA A 92 -26.50 0.38 1.64
C ALA A 92 -27.71 -0.57 1.77
N ASP A 93 -27.58 -1.82 1.32
CA ASP A 93 -28.60 -2.86 1.41
C ASP A 93 -28.71 -3.47 2.84
N GLY A 94 -27.88 -3.04 3.80
CA GLY A 94 -27.84 -3.55 5.18
C GLY A 94 -27.22 -4.94 5.34
N ASN A 95 -26.53 -5.43 4.31
CA ASN A 95 -25.86 -6.74 4.24
C ASN A 95 -24.33 -6.59 4.16
N GLY A 96 -23.79 -5.42 4.52
CA GLY A 96 -22.36 -5.17 4.57
C GLY A 96 -21.64 -5.98 5.67
N PRO A 97 -20.31 -6.17 5.57
CA PRO A 97 -19.51 -6.88 6.55
C PRO A 97 -19.33 -6.07 7.85
N ASP A 98 -18.89 -6.75 8.92
CA ASP A 98 -18.48 -6.11 10.18
C ASP A 98 -17.09 -5.48 10.05
N ILE A 99 -16.18 -6.16 9.32
CA ILE A 99 -14.83 -5.68 9.02
C ILE A 99 -14.61 -5.76 7.52
N PHE A 100 -13.93 -4.78 6.96
CA PHE A 100 -13.56 -4.82 5.55
C PHE A 100 -12.18 -4.24 5.31
N MET A 101 -11.55 -4.73 4.27
CA MET A 101 -10.26 -4.24 3.81
C MET A 101 -10.44 -2.99 2.96
N VAL A 102 -9.59 -2.00 3.21
CA VAL A 102 -9.54 -0.73 2.50
C VAL A 102 -8.14 -0.55 1.92
N GLN A 103 -8.05 -0.31 0.61
CA GLN A 103 -6.80 0.18 0.03
C GLN A 103 -6.72 1.70 0.24
N LYS A 104 -5.63 2.18 0.80
CA LYS A 104 -5.49 3.59 1.20
C LYS A 104 -5.62 4.56 0.02
N ASN A 105 -5.11 4.18 -1.14
CA ASN A 105 -5.20 4.99 -2.36
C ASN A 105 -6.60 4.99 -3.03
N GLU A 106 -7.55 4.20 -2.52
CA GLU A 106 -8.96 4.14 -2.94
C GLU A 106 -9.91 4.43 -1.75
N TYR A 107 -9.41 5.13 -0.74
CA TYR A 107 -10.05 5.30 0.55
C TYR A 107 -11.26 6.25 0.53
N ALA A 108 -11.21 7.33 -0.27
CA ALA A 108 -12.17 8.43 -0.18
C ALA A 108 -13.64 8.00 -0.24
N PRO A 109 -14.08 7.08 -1.13
CA PRO A 109 -15.46 6.64 -1.16
C PRO A 109 -15.91 5.86 0.08
N LEU A 110 -14.96 5.29 0.82
CA LEU A 110 -15.20 4.43 1.98
C LEU A 110 -15.06 5.14 3.32
N GLU A 111 -14.52 6.36 3.34
CA GLU A 111 -14.22 7.10 4.58
C GLU A 111 -15.41 7.20 5.51
N SER A 112 -16.58 7.56 4.98
CA SER A 112 -17.81 7.72 5.76
C SER A 112 -18.38 6.41 6.30
N GLN A 113 -17.92 5.26 5.80
CA GLN A 113 -18.38 3.93 6.18
C GLN A 113 -17.55 3.30 7.31
N LEU A 114 -16.43 3.90 7.66
CA LEU A 114 -15.53 3.42 8.70
C LEU A 114 -15.91 3.94 10.08
N ALA A 115 -15.88 3.05 11.07
CA ALA A 115 -15.93 3.43 12.47
C ALA A 115 -14.57 3.99 12.90
N LYS A 116 -14.58 5.12 13.60
CA LYS A 116 -13.39 5.69 14.24
C LYS A 116 -13.25 5.05 15.63
N ILE A 117 -12.14 4.34 15.87
CA ILE A 117 -11.90 3.63 17.11
C ILE A 117 -11.20 4.59 18.08
N PRO A 118 -11.82 4.98 19.19
CA PRO A 118 -11.27 5.98 20.10
C PRO A 118 -10.00 5.52 20.83
N ALA A 119 -9.17 6.47 21.25
CA ALA A 119 -7.91 6.21 21.96
C ALA A 119 -8.05 5.54 23.32
N ASP A 120 -9.22 5.60 23.95
CA ASP A 120 -9.53 4.89 25.20
C ASP A 120 -9.85 3.39 24.98
N VAL A 121 -10.06 3.00 23.71
CA VAL A 121 -10.35 1.61 23.30
C VAL A 121 -9.12 0.93 22.70
N ILE A 122 -8.30 1.69 21.95
CA ILE A 122 -7.04 1.24 21.37
C ILE A 122 -5.92 2.20 21.81
N ASP A 123 -4.82 1.67 22.35
CA ASP A 123 -3.64 2.46 22.70
C ASP A 123 -2.95 2.99 21.43
N ILE A 124 -3.30 4.23 21.05
CA ILE A 124 -2.74 4.92 19.89
C ILE A 124 -1.24 5.22 20.07
N THR A 125 -0.79 5.41 21.31
CA THR A 125 0.64 5.63 21.60
C THR A 125 1.44 4.35 21.33
N ASP A 126 0.91 3.19 21.77
CA ASP A 126 1.52 1.90 21.46
C ASP A 126 1.49 1.59 19.97
N PHE A 127 0.40 1.92 19.27
CA PHE A 127 0.33 1.83 17.81
C PHE A 127 1.44 2.65 17.15
N GLY A 128 1.56 3.94 17.47
CA GLY A 128 2.59 4.82 16.89
C GLY A 128 4.03 4.41 17.22
N ARG A 129 4.25 3.66 18.31
CA ARG A 129 5.57 3.14 18.70
C ARG A 129 5.96 1.87 17.96
N ARG A 130 5.02 0.98 17.70
CA ARG A 130 5.26 -0.37 17.14
C ARG A 130 5.13 -0.41 15.62
N PHE A 131 4.20 0.35 15.07
CA PHE A 131 3.91 0.37 13.65
C PHE A 131 4.81 1.40 12.94
N ASP A 132 5.12 1.11 11.67
CA ASP A 132 5.92 2.02 10.85
C ASP A 132 5.22 3.39 10.72
N PRO A 133 5.96 4.51 10.80
CA PRO A 133 5.42 5.86 10.64
C PRO A 133 4.61 6.09 9.35
N VAL A 134 4.76 5.24 8.34
CA VAL A 134 3.96 5.26 7.11
C VAL A 134 2.45 5.19 7.38
N PHE A 135 2.06 4.60 8.53
CA PHE A 135 0.66 4.44 8.92
C PHE A 135 0.14 5.56 9.83
N SER A 136 0.91 6.62 10.02
CA SER A 136 0.50 7.75 10.88
C SER A 136 -0.80 8.43 10.42
N ASP A 137 -1.15 8.34 9.14
CA ASP A 137 -2.38 8.86 8.57
C ASP A 137 -3.64 8.02 8.88
N LEU A 138 -3.47 6.84 9.49
CA LEU A 138 -4.57 6.08 10.09
C LEU A 138 -5.00 6.65 11.45
N ILE A 139 -4.18 7.51 12.07
CA ILE A 139 -4.51 8.22 13.30
C ILE A 139 -5.20 9.53 12.94
N VAL A 140 -6.50 9.57 13.13
CA VAL A 140 -7.31 10.78 12.89
C VAL A 140 -7.34 11.62 14.17
N THR A 141 -7.03 12.89 14.01
CA THR A 141 -7.10 13.88 15.11
C THR A 141 -8.21 14.88 14.83
N GLU A 142 -9.20 14.91 15.70
CA GLU A 142 -10.36 15.80 15.58
C GLU A 142 -10.41 16.76 16.76
N LYS A 143 -10.65 18.03 16.47
CA LYS A 143 -10.87 19.06 17.49
C LYS A 143 -12.35 19.40 17.53
N ASN A 144 -12.98 19.17 18.66
CA ASN A 144 -14.36 19.59 18.88
C ASN A 144 -14.45 21.12 18.82
N PRO A 145 -15.28 21.70 17.96
CA PRO A 145 -15.35 23.16 17.79
C PRO A 145 -15.87 23.87 19.03
N ASP A 146 -16.72 23.25 19.83
CA ASP A 146 -17.36 23.84 21.00
C ASP A 146 -16.48 23.72 22.27
N THR A 147 -16.05 22.50 22.55
CA THR A 147 -15.28 22.20 23.77
C THR A 147 -13.79 22.45 23.65
N LYS A 148 -13.28 22.63 22.39
CA LYS A 148 -11.84 22.71 22.05
C LYS A 148 -11.02 21.47 22.42
N ILE A 149 -11.66 20.39 22.86
CA ILE A 149 -11.01 19.13 23.18
C ILE A 149 -10.56 18.47 21.87
N THR A 150 -9.32 18.04 21.87
CA THR A 150 -8.75 17.24 20.76
C THR A 150 -8.85 15.76 21.12
N THR A 151 -9.43 14.97 20.22
CA THR A 151 -9.54 13.52 20.36
C THR A 151 -8.79 12.84 19.23
N GLN A 152 -8.21 11.68 19.55
CA GLN A 152 -7.57 10.82 18.57
C GLN A 152 -8.34 9.53 18.42
N SER A 153 -8.38 9.01 17.22
CA SER A 153 -8.97 7.71 16.88
C SER A 153 -8.17 7.02 15.79
N LEU A 154 -8.25 5.69 15.78
CA LEU A 154 -7.65 4.85 14.76
C LEU A 154 -8.71 4.44 13.74
N LEU A 155 -8.39 4.52 12.43
CA LEU A 155 -9.30 4.09 11.36
C LEU A 155 -9.27 2.58 11.13
N GLY A 156 -8.16 1.93 11.41
CA GLY A 156 -8.01 0.50 11.20
C GLY A 156 -6.59 0.00 11.40
N VAL A 157 -6.36 -1.26 11.09
CA VAL A 157 -5.09 -1.97 11.34
C VAL A 157 -4.51 -2.47 10.02
N PRO A 158 -3.28 -2.04 9.65
CA PRO A 158 -2.56 -2.56 8.49
C PRO A 158 -1.85 -3.87 8.83
N LEU A 159 -1.65 -4.73 7.83
CA LEU A 159 -0.82 -5.94 7.95
C LEU A 159 0.58 -5.74 7.36
N GLY A 160 0.74 -4.77 6.48
CA GLY A 160 1.99 -4.43 5.85
C GLY A 160 1.80 -3.38 4.76
N TYR A 161 2.89 -3.03 4.11
CA TYR A 161 2.91 -2.05 3.04
C TYR A 161 3.93 -2.43 1.96
N GLU A 162 3.87 -1.78 0.83
CA GLU A 162 4.86 -1.88 -0.23
C GLU A 162 5.41 -0.50 -0.55
N THR A 163 6.68 -0.46 -0.95
CA THR A 163 7.32 0.74 -1.49
C THR A 163 7.88 0.47 -2.87
N LEU A 164 8.19 1.52 -3.63
CA LEU A 164 8.83 1.37 -4.92
C LEU A 164 10.31 1.02 -4.78
N GLY A 165 10.76 0.15 -5.66
CA GLY A 165 12.15 -0.20 -5.88
C GLY A 165 12.40 -0.47 -7.36
N VAL A 166 13.58 -0.96 -7.69
CA VAL A 166 13.90 -1.38 -9.04
C VAL A 166 14.23 -2.86 -9.08
N PHE A 167 13.73 -3.53 -10.12
CA PHE A 167 14.21 -4.84 -10.54
C PHE A 167 15.14 -4.63 -11.72
N TYR A 168 16.33 -5.19 -11.69
CA TYR A 168 17.31 -4.98 -12.75
C TYR A 168 18.02 -6.27 -13.15
N ASN A 169 18.39 -6.32 -14.44
CA ASN A 169 19.16 -7.41 -15.02
C ASN A 169 20.65 -7.18 -14.80
N ARG A 170 21.29 -8.00 -13.98
CA ARG A 170 22.71 -7.90 -13.62
C ARG A 170 23.66 -8.12 -14.79
N ALA A 171 23.24 -8.83 -15.84
CA ALA A 171 24.05 -8.99 -17.04
C ALA A 171 24.16 -7.68 -17.83
N LEU A 172 23.12 -6.85 -17.83
CA LEU A 172 23.09 -5.55 -18.49
C LEU A 172 23.64 -4.44 -17.61
N LEU A 173 23.29 -4.43 -16.33
CA LEU A 173 23.70 -3.44 -15.34
C LEU A 173 24.74 -4.07 -14.37
N ARG A 174 25.92 -4.34 -14.88
CA ARG A 174 26.98 -5.07 -14.17
C ARG A 174 27.44 -4.42 -12.87
N ASN A 175 27.33 -3.10 -12.76
CA ASN A 175 27.74 -2.31 -11.60
C ASN A 175 26.62 -2.08 -10.58
N GLY A 176 25.41 -2.64 -10.81
CA GLY A 176 24.21 -2.41 -10.02
C GLY A 176 23.24 -1.47 -10.72
N ALA A 177 22.09 -1.27 -10.08
CA ALA A 177 21.12 -0.29 -10.56
C ALA A 177 21.64 1.15 -10.38
N PRO A 178 21.24 2.11 -11.23
CA PRO A 178 21.50 3.52 -11.00
C PRO A 178 20.94 4.00 -9.68
N THR A 179 21.67 4.85 -8.97
CA THR A 179 21.23 5.43 -7.70
C THR A 179 20.57 6.79 -7.85
N SER A 180 20.68 7.40 -9.04
CA SER A 180 20.03 8.67 -9.37
C SER A 180 19.40 8.65 -10.77
N TRP A 181 18.43 9.52 -10.98
CA TRP A 181 17.76 9.66 -12.26
C TRP A 181 18.70 10.17 -13.34
N ASP A 182 19.65 11.06 -13.03
CA ASP A 182 20.65 11.55 -13.97
C ASP A 182 21.55 10.41 -14.50
N GLN A 183 21.86 9.41 -13.67
CA GLN A 183 22.59 8.24 -14.13
C GLN A 183 21.79 7.40 -15.12
N ILE A 184 20.45 7.34 -14.98
CA ILE A 184 19.59 6.64 -15.93
C ILE A 184 19.63 7.33 -17.29
N GLU A 185 19.58 8.66 -17.32
CA GLU A 185 19.70 9.43 -18.57
C GLU A 185 21.00 9.09 -19.32
N LEU A 186 22.13 9.01 -18.57
CA LEU A 186 23.42 8.66 -19.15
C LEU A 186 23.48 7.23 -19.72
N LEU A 187 22.70 6.30 -19.17
CA LEU A 187 22.67 4.92 -19.66
C LEU A 187 22.08 4.79 -21.06
N TYR A 188 21.18 5.66 -21.48
CA TYR A 188 20.55 5.57 -22.80
C TYR A 188 21.57 5.61 -23.94
N GLY A 189 22.69 6.34 -23.78
CA GLY A 189 23.78 6.38 -24.76
C GLY A 189 24.78 5.21 -24.68
N GLN A 190 24.65 4.31 -23.70
CA GLN A 190 25.62 3.24 -23.45
C GLN A 190 25.12 1.83 -23.83
N PHE A 191 23.81 1.70 -24.06
CA PHE A 191 23.18 0.41 -24.37
C PHE A 191 23.22 0.15 -25.88
N PRO A 192 23.35 -1.12 -26.31
CA PRO A 192 23.25 -1.50 -27.71
C PRO A 192 21.87 -1.15 -28.30
N ALA A 193 21.82 -0.97 -29.63
CA ALA A 193 20.54 -0.78 -30.30
C ALA A 193 19.56 -1.91 -30.03
N GLY A 194 18.31 -1.55 -29.71
CA GLY A 194 17.24 -2.50 -29.36
C GLY A 194 17.21 -2.94 -27.90
N ILE A 195 18.18 -2.50 -27.07
CA ILE A 195 18.16 -2.72 -25.63
C ILE A 195 17.95 -1.37 -24.92
N PHE A 196 16.98 -1.29 -24.03
CA PHE A 196 16.64 -0.08 -23.31
C PHE A 196 17.11 -0.15 -21.83
N PRO A 197 17.66 0.94 -21.30
CA PRO A 197 18.02 0.97 -19.86
C PRO A 197 16.81 0.73 -18.96
N THR A 198 15.67 1.31 -19.31
CA THR A 198 14.41 1.20 -18.54
C THR A 198 13.21 1.38 -19.48
N ASN A 199 12.02 1.04 -19.00
CA ASN A 199 10.75 1.29 -19.67
C ASN A 199 10.10 2.64 -19.30
N LEU A 200 10.78 3.51 -18.56
CA LEU A 200 10.27 4.83 -18.18
C LEU A 200 10.06 5.71 -19.41
N GLY A 201 9.08 6.60 -19.36
CA GLY A 201 8.66 7.42 -20.50
C GLY A 201 7.56 6.80 -21.36
N LEU A 202 7.27 5.51 -21.18
CA LEU A 202 6.16 4.82 -21.85
C LEU A 202 4.82 5.08 -21.16
N ARG A 203 3.71 4.80 -21.86
CA ARG A 203 2.34 4.92 -21.33
C ARG A 203 2.05 3.91 -20.22
N ARG A 204 1.01 4.18 -19.44
CA ARG A 204 0.52 3.29 -18.35
C ARG A 204 0.33 1.84 -18.80
N ALA A 205 -0.14 1.62 -20.02
CA ALA A 205 -0.32 0.26 -20.55
C ALA A 205 0.98 -0.57 -20.60
N PHE A 206 2.15 0.08 -20.57
CA PHE A 206 3.47 -0.55 -20.68
C PHE A 206 4.34 -0.36 -19.44
N VAL A 207 3.93 0.49 -18.49
CA VAL A 207 4.67 0.75 -17.25
C VAL A 207 3.77 0.46 -16.06
N PRO A 208 3.97 -0.65 -15.35
CA PRO A 208 3.22 -0.92 -14.13
C PRO A 208 3.38 0.22 -13.12
N ASN A 209 2.29 0.58 -12.46
CA ASN A 209 2.26 1.58 -11.38
C ASN A 209 2.80 2.98 -11.77
N ILE A 210 2.68 3.38 -13.04
CA ILE A 210 3.16 4.68 -13.51
C ILE A 210 2.63 5.86 -12.68
N SER A 211 1.37 5.82 -12.26
CA SER A 211 0.76 6.86 -11.44
C SER A 211 1.43 7.01 -10.07
N ASP A 212 2.04 5.94 -9.55
CA ASP A 212 2.82 6.00 -8.32
C ASP A 212 4.27 6.44 -8.61
N ILE A 213 4.79 6.18 -9.82
CA ILE A 213 6.13 6.58 -10.24
C ILE A 213 6.19 8.08 -10.58
N LEU A 214 5.14 8.61 -11.22
CA LEU A 214 5.08 10.00 -11.65
C LEU A 214 5.39 11.03 -10.55
N PRO A 215 4.88 10.87 -9.32
CA PRO A 215 5.18 11.79 -8.24
C PRO A 215 6.67 11.88 -7.87
N PHE A 216 7.49 10.86 -8.17
CA PHE A 216 8.94 10.95 -7.99
C PHE A 216 9.55 12.09 -8.82
N PHE A 217 8.96 12.39 -9.97
CA PHE A 217 9.41 13.46 -10.85
C PHE A 217 9.10 14.87 -10.32
N LEU A 218 8.41 14.99 -9.17
CA LEU A 218 8.32 16.26 -8.44
C LEU A 218 9.67 16.65 -7.81
N GLY A 219 10.58 15.70 -7.61
CA GLY A 219 11.90 15.96 -7.03
C GLY A 219 11.90 16.29 -5.55
N GLU A 220 10.76 16.26 -4.87
CA GLU A 220 10.58 16.58 -3.45
C GLU A 220 9.53 15.65 -2.84
N SER A 221 9.68 15.36 -1.54
CA SER A 221 8.68 14.64 -0.75
C SER A 221 7.45 15.50 -0.44
N LYS A 222 6.80 16.00 -1.47
CA LYS A 222 5.54 16.74 -1.29
C LYS A 222 4.40 15.75 -1.18
N ILE A 223 3.52 16.00 -0.22
CA ILE A 223 2.26 15.25 -0.12
C ILE A 223 1.51 15.47 -1.43
N PHE A 224 1.42 14.40 -2.20
CA PHE A 224 0.63 14.39 -3.41
C PHE A 224 -0.80 14.00 -3.04
N SER A 225 -1.72 14.93 -3.26
CA SER A 225 -3.15 14.69 -3.07
C SER A 225 -3.87 15.10 -4.35
N TYR A 226 -4.93 14.38 -4.69
CA TYR A 226 -5.84 14.80 -5.76
C TYR A 226 -6.35 16.25 -5.57
N LYS A 227 -6.34 16.74 -4.33
CA LYS A 227 -6.69 18.14 -4.00
C LYS A 227 -5.67 19.17 -4.52
N ASN A 228 -4.46 18.72 -4.90
CA ASN A 228 -3.34 19.56 -5.32
C ASN A 228 -2.81 19.23 -6.73
N LEU A 229 -3.65 18.70 -7.60
CA LEU A 229 -3.27 18.21 -8.94
C LEU A 229 -2.67 19.25 -9.87
N ALA A 230 -2.82 20.56 -9.60
CA ALA A 230 -2.13 21.61 -10.35
C ALA A 230 -0.59 21.38 -10.40
N ASN A 231 -0.04 20.70 -9.40
CA ASN A 231 1.38 20.40 -9.31
C ASN A 231 1.82 19.14 -10.10
N ILE A 232 0.88 18.38 -10.69
CA ILE A 232 1.21 17.13 -11.39
C ILE A 232 1.77 17.33 -12.79
N VAL A 233 1.49 18.47 -13.41
CA VAL A 233 1.82 18.74 -14.82
C VAL A 233 3.33 18.73 -15.05
N SER A 234 4.11 19.39 -14.20
CA SER A 234 5.58 19.43 -14.32
C SER A 234 6.24 18.04 -14.18
N PRO A 235 5.87 17.19 -13.18
CA PRO A 235 6.34 15.81 -13.13
C PRO A 235 6.01 15.00 -14.37
N PHE A 236 4.82 15.15 -14.90
CA PHE A 236 4.42 14.49 -16.14
C PHE A 236 5.29 14.88 -17.33
N GLN A 237 5.57 16.17 -17.49
CA GLN A 237 6.47 16.63 -18.54
C GLN A 237 7.86 16.02 -18.40
N LYS A 238 8.40 16.03 -17.17
CA LYS A 238 9.71 15.44 -16.91
C LYS A 238 9.72 13.93 -17.20
N TYR A 239 8.67 13.23 -16.81
CA TYR A 239 8.49 11.81 -17.15
C TYR A 239 8.39 11.60 -18.66
N TYR A 240 7.61 12.43 -19.35
CA TYR A 240 7.43 12.35 -20.81
C TYR A 240 8.76 12.58 -21.56
N SER A 241 9.64 13.45 -21.05
CA SER A 241 10.96 13.70 -21.63
C SER A 241 11.89 12.49 -21.61
N PHE A 242 11.70 11.51 -20.70
CA PHE A 242 12.41 10.22 -20.79
C PHE A 242 12.03 9.44 -22.04
N GLY A 243 10.80 9.58 -22.53
CA GLY A 243 10.38 9.05 -23.81
C GLY A 243 11.13 9.65 -24.98
N ASP A 244 11.43 10.94 -24.92
CA ASP A 244 12.24 11.62 -25.95
C ASP A 244 13.70 11.16 -25.91
N LEU A 245 14.27 10.85 -24.74
CA LEU A 245 15.61 10.28 -24.61
C LEU A 245 15.71 8.89 -25.25
N ILE A 246 14.69 8.03 -25.05
CA ILE A 246 14.61 6.74 -25.76
C ILE A 246 14.68 6.95 -27.27
N ASN A 247 14.10 8.02 -27.78
CA ASN A 247 14.09 8.36 -29.21
C ASN A 247 15.42 8.94 -29.71
N SER A 248 16.14 9.70 -28.85
CA SER A 248 17.33 10.47 -29.31
C SER A 248 18.64 9.65 -29.32
N THR A 249 18.69 8.51 -28.65
CA THR A 249 19.93 7.75 -28.39
C THR A 249 20.23 6.67 -29.44
N ASN A 250 19.40 6.52 -30.47
CA ASN A 250 19.69 5.66 -31.63
C ASN A 250 19.83 6.49 -32.90
N PRO A 251 21.03 7.02 -33.25
CA PRO A 251 21.23 7.88 -34.43
C PRO A 251 20.96 7.17 -35.76
N ASP A 252 21.11 5.84 -35.81
CA ASP A 252 20.74 5.07 -37.02
C ASP A 252 19.23 4.87 -37.13
N ALA A 253 18.53 4.88 -36.00
CA ALA A 253 17.08 4.95 -35.97
C ALA A 253 16.55 6.34 -36.29
N THR A 254 17.34 7.42 -36.13
CA THR A 254 16.90 8.81 -36.37
C THR A 254 16.72 9.16 -37.83
N ALA A 255 17.44 8.55 -38.78
CA ALA A 255 17.27 8.82 -40.18
C ALA A 255 15.93 8.32 -40.73
N ASP A 256 15.45 7.20 -40.29
CA ASP A 256 14.13 6.62 -40.65
C ASP A 256 12.99 7.04 -39.70
N ILE A 257 13.29 7.46 -38.47
CA ILE A 257 12.33 7.77 -37.41
C ILE A 257 11.75 9.17 -37.55
N TYR A 258 12.54 10.16 -37.97
CA TYR A 258 12.04 11.51 -38.24
C TYR A 258 11.13 11.58 -39.49
N SER A 259 11.22 10.60 -40.37
CA SER A 259 10.29 10.49 -41.48
C SER A 259 8.97 9.80 -41.13
N ASN A 260 8.91 8.99 -40.06
CA ASN A 260 7.71 8.20 -39.69
C ASN A 260 7.56 7.88 -38.18
N ASN A 261 7.64 8.85 -37.30
CA ASN A 261 7.08 8.71 -35.95
C ASN A 261 7.64 7.60 -35.03
N ASN A 262 8.66 7.93 -34.21
CA ASN A 262 8.84 7.45 -32.83
C ASN A 262 9.26 6.00 -32.61
N THR A 263 10.49 5.79 -32.08
CA THR A 263 10.94 4.53 -31.50
C THR A 263 10.03 4.09 -30.34
N LEU A 264 9.44 5.01 -29.57
CA LEU A 264 8.36 4.71 -28.63
C LEU A 264 7.13 4.14 -29.34
N ARG A 265 6.73 4.70 -30.48
CA ARG A 265 5.66 4.13 -31.30
C ARG A 265 6.07 2.81 -31.95
N GLN A 266 7.35 2.60 -32.25
CA GLN A 266 7.84 1.29 -32.71
C GLN A 266 7.87 0.30 -31.58
N THR A 267 8.35 0.64 -30.37
CA THR A 267 8.29 -0.24 -29.21
C THR A 267 6.83 -0.48 -28.79
N GLU A 268 6.00 0.54 -28.74
CA GLU A 268 4.55 0.38 -28.54
C GLU A 268 3.89 -0.38 -29.69
N SER A 269 4.31 -0.18 -30.94
CA SER A 269 3.80 -0.89 -32.12
C SER A 269 4.28 -2.33 -32.13
N GLN A 270 5.52 -2.61 -31.72
CA GLN A 270 6.05 -3.97 -31.54
C GLN A 270 5.35 -4.68 -30.38
N LEU A 271 5.14 -4.01 -29.27
CA LEU A 271 4.35 -4.53 -28.16
C LEU A 271 2.88 -4.74 -28.54
N LYS A 272 2.29 -3.86 -29.35
CA LYS A 272 0.94 -4.01 -29.91
C LYS A 272 0.85 -5.08 -31.00
N SER A 273 1.88 -5.25 -31.82
CA SER A 273 1.93 -6.27 -32.88
C SER A 273 2.15 -7.67 -32.28
N ASN A 274 2.90 -7.75 -31.18
CA ASN A 274 3.05 -8.96 -30.40
C ASN A 274 1.98 -8.96 -29.28
N LYS A 275 0.75 -9.26 -29.66
CA LYS A 275 -0.46 -9.15 -28.82
C LYS A 275 -0.37 -9.76 -27.42
N ASN A 276 0.70 -10.52 -27.13
CA ASN A 276 0.94 -11.25 -25.90
C ASN A 276 2.22 -10.80 -25.16
N SER A 277 2.97 -9.81 -25.64
CA SER A 277 4.20 -9.35 -24.99
C SER A 277 3.95 -8.08 -24.19
N THR A 278 4.52 -8.02 -22.98
CA THR A 278 4.50 -6.86 -22.08
C THR A 278 5.93 -6.33 -21.92
N THR A 279 6.10 -5.14 -21.32
CA THR A 279 7.45 -4.64 -20.98
C THR A 279 8.15 -5.53 -19.94
N ILE A 280 7.39 -6.28 -19.14
CA ILE A 280 7.92 -7.29 -18.22
C ILE A 280 8.48 -8.47 -19.01
N ASP A 281 7.80 -8.91 -20.09
CA ASP A 281 8.31 -9.95 -20.97
C ASP A 281 9.60 -9.49 -21.70
N GLU A 282 9.69 -8.23 -22.10
CA GLU A 282 10.91 -7.66 -22.73
C GLU A 282 12.05 -7.56 -21.70
N PHE A 283 11.76 -7.23 -20.43
CA PHE A 283 12.75 -7.29 -19.36
C PHE A 283 13.25 -8.73 -19.15
N MET A 284 12.36 -9.71 -19.12
CA MET A 284 12.73 -11.11 -18.98
C MET A 284 13.48 -11.68 -20.18
N ARG A 285 13.33 -11.10 -21.37
CA ARG A 285 14.16 -11.42 -22.57
C ARG A 285 15.52 -10.73 -22.57
N GLY A 286 15.77 -9.83 -21.63
CA GLY A 286 17.01 -9.05 -21.56
C GLY A 286 17.03 -7.83 -22.52
N ASN A 287 15.89 -7.37 -23.00
CA ASN A 287 15.77 -6.18 -23.85
C ASN A 287 15.57 -4.89 -23.05
N ILE A 288 15.30 -5.00 -21.74
CA ILE A 288 15.19 -3.88 -20.80
C ILE A 288 16.12 -4.13 -19.62
N GLY A 289 16.92 -3.13 -19.26
CA GLY A 289 17.91 -3.23 -18.18
C GLY A 289 17.31 -3.22 -16.79
N MET A 290 16.29 -2.38 -16.56
CA MET A 290 15.59 -2.30 -15.29
C MET A 290 14.13 -1.85 -15.44
N ILE A 291 13.31 -2.25 -14.49
CA ILE A 291 11.91 -1.81 -14.34
C ILE A 291 11.67 -1.34 -12.91
N VAL A 292 10.83 -0.32 -12.75
CA VAL A 292 10.40 0.21 -11.44
C VAL A 292 9.10 -0.46 -11.04
N GLY A 293 9.01 -0.89 -9.79
CA GLY A 293 7.77 -1.49 -9.28
C GLY A 293 7.80 -1.75 -7.79
N TYR A 294 6.70 -2.26 -7.29
CA TYR A 294 6.54 -2.74 -5.93
C TYR A 294 7.05 -4.19 -5.78
N PRO A 295 7.29 -4.70 -4.57
CA PRO A 295 7.67 -6.11 -4.36
C PRO A 295 6.71 -7.10 -5.02
N SER A 296 5.41 -6.78 -5.06
CA SER A 296 4.37 -7.62 -5.70
C SER A 296 4.57 -7.83 -7.20
N LEU A 297 5.39 -6.99 -7.89
CA LEU A 297 5.75 -7.18 -9.30
C LEU A 297 6.46 -8.53 -9.54
N ILE A 298 7.03 -9.14 -8.50
CA ILE A 298 7.68 -10.46 -8.59
C ILE A 298 6.73 -11.53 -9.16
N SER A 299 5.44 -11.46 -8.82
CA SER A 299 4.45 -12.41 -9.34
C SER A 299 4.24 -12.28 -10.85
N GLU A 300 4.32 -11.07 -11.38
CA GLU A 300 4.25 -10.82 -12.82
C GLU A 300 5.53 -11.28 -13.54
N LEU A 301 6.69 -11.14 -12.89
CA LEU A 301 7.96 -11.69 -13.38
C LEU A 301 7.90 -13.23 -13.46
N GLU A 302 7.33 -13.90 -12.46
CA GLU A 302 7.13 -15.36 -12.48
C GLU A 302 6.18 -15.82 -13.60
N MET A 303 5.11 -15.05 -13.83
CA MET A 303 4.20 -15.32 -14.94
C MET A 303 4.88 -15.07 -16.30
N SER A 304 5.68 -14.02 -16.41
CA SER A 304 6.43 -13.69 -17.62
C SER A 304 7.47 -14.76 -17.92
N GLU A 305 8.22 -15.22 -16.92
CA GLU A 305 9.20 -16.30 -17.08
C GLU A 305 8.57 -17.55 -17.72
N LYS A 306 7.38 -17.93 -17.25
CA LYS A 306 6.64 -19.06 -17.84
C LYS A 306 6.23 -18.81 -19.31
N ARG A 307 5.92 -17.56 -19.68
CA ARG A 307 5.49 -17.21 -21.05
C ARG A 307 6.66 -17.14 -22.03
N VAL A 308 7.78 -16.55 -21.61
CA VAL A 308 8.91 -16.32 -22.53
C VAL A 308 9.90 -17.47 -22.56
N GLY A 309 9.75 -18.47 -21.71
CA GLY A 309 10.65 -19.60 -21.57
C GLY A 309 11.97 -19.16 -20.96
N GLY A 310 12.00 -18.96 -19.65
CA GLY A 310 13.13 -18.40 -18.90
C GLY A 310 14.46 -19.00 -19.33
N GLY A 311 15.31 -18.16 -19.91
CA GLY A 311 16.63 -18.53 -20.42
C GLY A 311 17.75 -18.42 -19.36
N GLY A 312 17.46 -18.69 -18.05
CA GLY A 312 18.42 -18.53 -16.96
C GLY A 312 18.60 -17.08 -16.52
N VAL A 313 17.58 -16.24 -16.77
CA VAL A 313 17.58 -14.82 -16.37
C VAL A 313 17.22 -14.67 -14.88
N GLU A 314 16.64 -15.69 -14.26
CA GLU A 314 16.16 -15.69 -12.88
C GLU A 314 17.27 -15.39 -11.87
N ASP A 315 18.47 -15.94 -12.09
CA ASP A 315 19.65 -15.67 -11.29
C ASP A 315 20.28 -14.30 -11.55
N LEU A 316 19.84 -13.63 -12.64
CA LEU A 316 20.32 -12.31 -13.05
C LEU A 316 19.41 -11.17 -12.63
N VAL A 317 18.20 -11.47 -12.13
CA VAL A 317 17.27 -10.47 -11.63
C VAL A 317 17.59 -10.13 -10.18
N TYR A 318 17.99 -8.90 -9.96
CA TYR A 318 18.28 -8.31 -8.66
C TYR A 318 17.31 -7.19 -8.37
N THR A 319 17.22 -6.81 -7.10
CA THR A 319 16.51 -5.61 -6.66
C THR A 319 17.46 -4.59 -6.07
N ASP A 320 17.13 -3.32 -6.17
CA ASP A 320 17.81 -2.21 -5.53
C ASP A 320 16.81 -1.09 -5.22
N LYS A 321 17.26 -0.13 -4.41
CA LYS A 321 16.46 1.04 -4.05
C LYS A 321 16.10 1.85 -5.28
N ILE A 322 14.93 2.49 -5.24
CA ILE A 322 14.53 3.39 -6.32
C ILE A 322 15.53 4.54 -6.45
N PRO A 323 15.96 4.89 -7.68
CA PRO A 323 16.84 6.04 -7.93
C PRO A 323 16.26 7.33 -7.38
N GLN A 324 17.10 8.22 -6.88
CA GLN A 324 16.70 9.48 -6.25
C GLN A 324 17.06 10.68 -7.12
N PHE A 325 16.24 11.74 -7.07
CA PHE A 325 16.61 13.06 -7.64
C PHE A 325 17.58 13.82 -6.74
N SER A 326 17.53 13.57 -5.43
CA SER A 326 18.40 14.19 -4.46
C SER A 326 18.84 13.19 -3.40
N ALA A 327 20.16 12.99 -3.30
CA ALA A 327 20.74 12.18 -2.23
C ALA A 327 20.55 12.81 -0.83
N LYS A 328 20.32 14.14 -0.76
CA LYS A 328 20.14 14.85 0.51
C LYS A 328 18.75 14.65 1.12
N ASN A 329 17.76 14.49 0.26
CA ASN A 329 16.36 14.34 0.66
C ASN A 329 15.76 13.11 -0.05
N PRO A 330 16.22 11.89 0.30
CA PRO A 330 15.68 10.69 -0.31
C PRO A 330 14.25 10.47 0.16
N TYR A 331 13.40 10.02 -0.76
CA TYR A 331 12.01 9.69 -0.44
C TYR A 331 11.53 8.47 -1.23
N ASN A 332 10.45 7.86 -0.74
CA ASN A 332 9.80 6.76 -1.42
C ASN A 332 8.28 6.93 -1.33
N ILE A 333 7.57 6.11 -2.07
CA ILE A 333 6.13 6.05 -2.10
C ILE A 333 5.70 4.72 -1.51
N ALA A 334 4.78 4.79 -0.56
CA ALA A 334 4.18 3.60 0.02
C ALA A 334 2.73 3.46 -0.42
N LYS A 335 2.32 2.21 -0.64
CA LYS A 335 0.92 1.82 -0.74
C LYS A 335 0.62 0.74 0.29
N TYR A 336 -0.57 0.77 0.85
CA TYR A 336 -0.99 -0.24 1.82
C TYR A 336 -2.51 -0.40 1.85
N SER A 337 -2.92 -1.51 2.42
CA SER A 337 -4.29 -1.78 2.81
C SER A 337 -4.40 -1.94 4.31
N PHE A 338 -5.57 -1.63 4.85
CA PHE A 338 -5.86 -1.81 6.27
C PHE A 338 -7.25 -2.40 6.47
N PHE A 339 -7.45 -3.05 7.59
CA PHE A 339 -8.75 -3.56 8.03
C PHE A 339 -9.43 -2.53 8.91
N GLY A 340 -10.63 -2.11 8.53
CA GLY A 340 -11.44 -1.19 9.29
C GLY A 340 -12.78 -1.81 9.70
N ILE A 341 -13.35 -1.34 10.81
CA ILE A 341 -14.68 -1.75 11.28
C ILE A 341 -15.73 -0.95 10.53
N SER A 342 -16.76 -1.62 10.04
CA SER A 342 -17.92 -0.97 9.46
C SER A 342 -18.64 -0.12 10.51
N LYS A 343 -18.95 1.13 10.19
CA LYS A 343 -19.78 1.99 11.04
C LYS A 343 -21.18 1.38 11.31
N ASN A 344 -21.64 0.53 10.39
CA ASN A 344 -22.93 -0.16 10.45
C ASN A 344 -22.78 -1.61 10.94
N SER A 345 -21.64 -2.00 11.54
CA SER A 345 -21.46 -3.34 12.10
C SER A 345 -22.55 -3.65 13.12
N LYS A 346 -23.10 -4.85 13.03
CA LYS A 346 -24.05 -5.40 14.00
C LYS A 346 -23.36 -6.06 15.19
N ASN A 347 -22.05 -6.28 15.09
CA ASN A 347 -21.21 -6.96 16.07
C ASN A 347 -19.92 -6.16 16.36
N PRO A 348 -20.03 -4.88 16.78
CA PRO A 348 -18.88 -3.99 16.91
C PRO A 348 -17.85 -4.46 17.94
N ASP A 349 -18.29 -5.05 19.07
CA ASP A 349 -17.40 -5.54 20.12
C ASP A 349 -16.57 -6.74 19.66
N GLN A 350 -17.20 -7.67 18.91
CA GLN A 350 -16.53 -8.83 18.35
C GLN A 350 -15.55 -8.39 17.24
N ALA A 351 -15.96 -7.46 16.41
CA ALA A 351 -15.13 -6.87 15.36
C ALA A 351 -13.91 -6.16 15.97
N LEU A 352 -14.10 -5.38 17.01
CA LEU A 352 -13.02 -4.73 17.74
C LEU A 352 -12.03 -5.74 18.33
N LYS A 353 -12.53 -6.81 18.94
CA LYS A 353 -11.65 -7.84 19.53
C LYS A 353 -10.80 -8.54 18.47
N PHE A 354 -11.35 -8.80 17.29
CA PHE A 354 -10.59 -9.35 16.19
C PHE A 354 -9.56 -8.34 15.64
N LEU A 355 -9.95 -7.07 15.50
CA LEU A 355 -9.05 -6.01 15.06
C LEU A 355 -7.88 -5.79 16.03
N GLN A 356 -8.13 -5.84 17.34
CA GLN A 356 -7.09 -5.80 18.37
C GLN A 356 -6.12 -6.98 18.26
N PHE A 357 -6.61 -8.18 17.90
CA PHE A 357 -5.74 -9.32 17.61
C PHE A 357 -4.85 -9.05 16.38
N LEU A 358 -5.38 -8.45 15.31
CA LEU A 358 -4.59 -8.09 14.13
C LEU A 358 -3.43 -7.14 14.46
N MET A 359 -3.52 -6.35 15.52
CA MET A 359 -2.42 -5.51 16.01
C MET A 359 -1.34 -6.28 16.79
N SER A 360 -1.56 -7.54 17.14
CA SER A 360 -0.59 -8.33 17.89
C SER A 360 0.62 -8.71 17.06
N SER A 361 1.80 -8.88 17.70
CA SER A 361 2.99 -9.38 17.02
C SER A 361 2.75 -10.76 16.40
N GLN A 362 1.94 -11.62 17.05
CA GLN A 362 1.57 -12.92 16.50
C GLN A 362 0.83 -12.83 15.17
N ALA A 363 -0.15 -11.94 15.04
CA ALA A 363 -0.88 -11.74 13.78
C ALA A 363 0.03 -11.14 12.70
N GLN A 364 0.92 -10.22 13.07
CA GLN A 364 1.88 -9.60 12.16
C GLN A 364 2.94 -10.60 11.66
N GLU A 365 3.40 -11.51 12.52
CA GLU A 365 4.33 -12.58 12.14
C GLU A 365 3.68 -13.54 11.12
N ILE A 366 2.44 -13.97 11.35
CA ILE A 366 1.67 -14.78 10.40
C ILE A 366 1.48 -14.03 9.08
N SER A 367 1.22 -12.72 9.14
CA SER A 367 1.06 -11.91 7.93
C SER A 367 2.31 -11.90 7.06
N MET A 368 3.52 -11.95 7.64
CA MET A 368 4.78 -12.08 6.89
C MET A 368 4.91 -13.42 6.14
N GLU A 369 4.25 -14.47 6.61
CA GLU A 369 4.25 -15.75 5.91
C GLU A 369 3.28 -15.77 4.75
N ILE A 370 2.08 -15.22 4.97
CA ILE A 370 1.00 -15.26 3.97
C ILE A 370 1.09 -14.14 2.93
N TYR A 371 1.78 -13.05 3.25
CA TYR A 371 2.00 -11.91 2.35
C TYR A 371 3.50 -11.61 2.19
N PRO A 372 4.28 -12.50 1.55
CA PRO A 372 5.74 -12.40 1.51
C PRO A 372 6.25 -11.17 0.75
N THR A 373 5.41 -10.52 -0.05
CA THR A 373 5.72 -9.29 -0.78
C THR A 373 5.41 -8.02 0.00
N LEU A 374 4.76 -8.11 1.16
CA LEU A 374 4.54 -6.95 2.02
C LEU A 374 5.71 -6.74 2.98
N ILE A 375 6.11 -5.49 3.13
CA ILE A 375 6.94 -5.06 4.25
C ILE A 375 6.06 -5.11 5.49
N PRO A 376 6.46 -5.79 6.58
CA PRO A 376 5.65 -5.90 7.79
C PRO A 376 5.25 -4.54 8.34
N ALA A 377 4.03 -4.43 8.86
CA ALA A 377 3.56 -3.17 9.41
C ALA A 377 4.29 -2.79 10.70
N GLN A 378 4.73 -3.78 11.50
CA GLN A 378 5.50 -3.52 12.72
C GLN A 378 7.00 -3.53 12.45
N THR A 379 7.66 -2.49 12.94
CA THR A 379 9.10 -2.25 12.68
C THR A 379 10.02 -3.32 13.24
N GLU A 380 9.62 -4.03 14.29
CA GLU A 380 10.39 -5.13 14.89
C GLU A 380 10.68 -6.27 13.90
N PHE A 381 9.85 -6.45 12.87
CA PHE A 381 9.99 -7.50 11.85
C PHE A 381 10.80 -7.08 10.63
N HIS A 382 11.18 -5.80 10.47
CA HIS A 382 11.84 -5.31 9.26
C HIS A 382 13.19 -6.00 9.02
N ALA A 383 13.99 -6.24 10.07
CA ALA A 383 15.28 -6.90 9.93
C ALA A 383 15.13 -8.35 9.42
N ALA A 384 14.10 -9.06 9.87
CA ALA A 384 13.80 -10.40 9.40
C ALA A 384 13.29 -10.41 7.95
N ALA A 385 12.50 -9.41 7.57
CA ALA A 385 12.01 -9.25 6.20
C ALA A 385 13.13 -8.91 5.23
N ALA A 386 14.10 -8.07 5.61
CA ALA A 386 15.18 -7.58 4.76
C ALA A 386 15.97 -8.70 4.06
N VAL A 387 16.21 -9.80 4.74
CA VAL A 387 17.01 -10.92 4.22
C VAL A 387 16.21 -11.87 3.33
N LYS A 388 14.90 -11.76 3.29
CA LYS A 388 14.04 -12.66 2.49
C LYS A 388 14.18 -12.36 1.00
N ALA A 389 14.25 -13.42 0.20
CA ALA A 389 13.99 -13.32 -1.23
C ALA A 389 12.49 -13.08 -1.46
N LEU A 390 12.15 -12.30 -2.47
CA LEU A 390 10.75 -12.05 -2.84
C LEU A 390 10.09 -13.32 -3.40
N SER A 391 10.90 -14.21 -3.98
CA SER A 391 10.44 -15.47 -4.55
C SER A 391 11.58 -16.49 -4.55
N GLU A 392 11.25 -17.78 -4.45
CA GLU A 392 12.22 -18.87 -4.59
C GLU A 392 12.82 -18.92 -5.99
N LYS A 393 12.06 -18.52 -7.01
CA LYS A 393 12.51 -18.45 -8.40
C LYS A 393 13.51 -17.32 -8.66
N PHE A 394 13.40 -16.25 -7.90
CA PHE A 394 14.25 -15.07 -8.01
C PHE A 394 15.04 -14.83 -6.71
N PRO A 395 16.00 -15.71 -6.38
CA PRO A 395 16.65 -15.71 -5.08
C PRO A 395 17.53 -14.47 -4.83
N LYS A 396 17.84 -13.72 -5.90
CA LYS A 396 18.62 -12.46 -5.83
C LYS A 396 17.76 -11.22 -5.68
N ALA A 397 16.45 -11.32 -5.95
CA ALA A 397 15.51 -10.25 -5.68
C ALA A 397 15.15 -10.25 -4.19
N LYS A 398 15.60 -9.25 -3.45
CA LYS A 398 15.52 -9.16 -1.98
C LYS A 398 14.57 -8.05 -1.53
N MET A 399 13.94 -8.26 -0.37
CA MET A 399 13.05 -7.29 0.26
C MET A 399 13.79 -6.03 0.76
N ASP A 400 15.09 -6.11 1.08
CA ASP A 400 15.90 -4.98 1.58
C ASP A 400 15.90 -3.76 0.65
N ALA A 401 15.79 -3.99 -0.66
CA ALA A 401 15.67 -2.94 -1.66
C ALA A 401 14.45 -2.02 -1.44
N PHE A 402 13.41 -2.54 -0.82
CA PHE A 402 12.12 -1.86 -0.62
C PHE A 402 11.96 -1.29 0.79
N LEU A 403 12.79 -1.69 1.75
CA LEU A 403 12.74 -1.15 3.10
C LEU A 403 13.16 0.32 3.13
N LEU A 404 12.39 1.11 3.86
CA LEU A 404 12.70 2.52 4.08
C LEU A 404 13.96 2.66 4.95
N GLY A 405 14.91 3.47 4.48
CA GLY A 405 16.06 3.83 5.31
C GLY A 405 15.65 4.88 6.36
N PRO A 406 16.41 5.02 7.45
CA PRO A 406 16.06 5.91 8.57
C PRO A 406 16.00 7.41 8.19
N SER A 407 16.64 7.79 7.09
CA SER A 407 16.63 9.17 6.56
C SER A 407 15.68 9.36 5.38
N MET A 408 14.98 8.29 4.96
CA MET A 408 14.09 8.36 3.81
C MET A 408 12.69 8.81 4.26
N SER A 409 12.21 9.91 3.70
CA SER A 409 10.83 10.30 3.86
C SER A 409 9.93 9.42 2.97
N VAL A 410 8.70 9.22 3.41
CA VAL A 410 7.71 8.43 2.67
C VAL A 410 6.47 9.26 2.43
N SER A 411 5.88 9.09 1.26
CA SER A 411 4.58 9.67 0.95
C SER A 411 3.59 8.56 0.64
N VAL A 412 2.41 8.65 1.24
CA VAL A 412 1.25 7.85 0.85
C VAL A 412 0.35 8.79 0.06
N PHE A 413 0.09 8.46 -1.21
CA PHE A 413 -0.71 9.36 -2.02
C PHE A 413 -2.19 9.19 -1.75
N ASP A 414 -2.82 10.31 -1.50
CA ASP A 414 -4.28 10.42 -1.47
C ASP A 414 -4.77 10.78 -2.87
N TYR A 415 -5.06 9.75 -3.65
CA TYR A 415 -5.67 9.91 -4.99
C TYR A 415 -7.18 10.17 -4.90
N GLY A 416 -7.78 10.08 -3.72
CA GLY A 416 -9.24 10.01 -3.56
C GLY A 416 -9.77 8.68 -4.07
N ALA A 417 -9.61 8.43 -5.37
CA ALA A 417 -9.83 7.13 -6.01
C ALA A 417 -8.79 6.95 -7.12
N LYS A 418 -7.79 6.10 -6.87
CA LYS A 418 -6.66 5.88 -7.79
C LYS A 418 -7.11 5.44 -9.18
N SER A 419 -8.10 4.58 -9.26
CA SER A 419 -8.63 4.08 -10.52
C SER A 419 -9.21 5.20 -11.41
N ILE A 420 -9.85 6.20 -10.80
CA ILE A 420 -10.35 7.38 -11.49
C ILE A 420 -9.17 8.25 -11.94
N PHE A 421 -8.21 8.47 -11.04
CA PHE A 421 -6.99 9.20 -11.36
C PHE A 421 -6.27 8.59 -12.57
N ASP A 422 -6.05 7.27 -12.55
CA ASP A 422 -5.40 6.53 -13.64
C ASP A 422 -6.15 6.69 -14.97
N ALA A 423 -7.48 6.59 -14.96
CA ALA A 423 -8.29 6.76 -16.15
C ALA A 423 -8.21 8.17 -16.74
N VAL A 424 -8.21 9.19 -15.87
CA VAL A 424 -8.07 10.59 -16.28
C VAL A 424 -6.68 10.86 -16.87
N ILE A 425 -5.62 10.29 -16.30
CA ILE A 425 -4.27 10.39 -16.84
C ILE A 425 -4.17 9.75 -18.22
N ASP A 426 -4.69 8.53 -18.38
CA ASP A 426 -4.67 7.85 -19.68
C ASP A 426 -5.42 8.63 -20.76
N ALA A 427 -6.58 9.18 -20.43
CA ALA A 427 -7.40 9.96 -21.37
C ALA A 427 -6.73 11.27 -21.82
N ASN A 428 -5.83 11.83 -21.02
CA ASN A 428 -5.16 13.10 -21.30
C ASN A 428 -3.66 12.94 -21.61
N TRP A 429 -3.19 11.72 -21.87
CA TRP A 429 -1.75 11.43 -22.05
C TRP A 429 -1.06 12.33 -23.08
N GLU A 430 -1.68 12.52 -24.24
CA GLU A 430 -1.10 13.33 -25.32
C GLU A 430 -1.03 14.82 -24.99
N ASP A 431 -1.88 15.31 -24.08
CA ASP A 431 -1.90 16.72 -23.69
C ASP A 431 -0.64 17.12 -22.90
N PHE A 432 0.05 16.14 -22.27
CA PHE A 432 1.31 16.37 -21.56
C PHE A 432 2.48 16.69 -22.49
N SER A 433 2.39 16.36 -23.77
CA SER A 433 3.39 16.69 -24.79
C SER A 433 3.29 18.13 -25.31
N SER A 434 2.17 18.81 -25.09
CA SER A 434 1.90 20.13 -25.63
C SER A 434 2.06 21.24 -24.59
N PRO A 435 3.08 22.13 -24.70
CA PRO A 435 3.29 23.24 -23.76
C PRO A 435 2.09 24.19 -23.63
N SER A 436 1.31 24.35 -24.70
CA SER A 436 0.18 25.30 -24.75
C SER A 436 -1.04 24.84 -23.92
N SER A 437 -1.17 23.54 -23.64
CA SER A 437 -2.30 22.98 -22.88
C SER A 437 -2.02 22.84 -21.38
N LEU A 438 -0.77 22.99 -20.97
CA LEU A 438 -0.32 22.61 -19.61
C LEU A 438 -0.85 23.53 -18.50
N SER A 439 -1.04 24.83 -18.78
CA SER A 439 -1.54 25.77 -17.78
C SER A 439 -2.96 25.47 -17.31
N THR A 440 -3.77 24.86 -18.17
CA THR A 440 -5.17 24.52 -17.89
C THR A 440 -5.37 23.02 -17.60
N LEU A 441 -4.37 22.20 -17.93
CA LEU A 441 -4.48 20.75 -17.79
C LEU A 441 -4.66 20.32 -16.32
N GLY A 442 -3.88 20.88 -15.39
CA GLY A 442 -3.98 20.55 -13.97
C GLY A 442 -5.35 20.88 -13.38
N GLU A 443 -5.93 22.02 -13.72
CA GLU A 443 -7.28 22.41 -13.28
C GLU A 443 -8.36 21.51 -13.89
N ARG A 444 -8.21 21.17 -15.18
CA ARG A 444 -9.12 20.26 -15.88
C ARG A 444 -9.09 18.86 -15.27
N LEU A 445 -7.90 18.31 -14.97
CA LEU A 445 -7.74 17.03 -14.32
C LEU A 445 -8.37 17.02 -12.93
N LEU A 446 -8.12 18.07 -12.15
CA LEU A 446 -8.70 18.23 -10.81
C LEU A 446 -10.24 18.27 -10.86
N LYS A 447 -10.79 19.07 -11.78
CA LYS A 447 -12.23 19.13 -11.98
C LYS A 447 -12.81 17.76 -12.32
N THR A 448 -12.23 17.04 -13.27
CA THR A 448 -12.69 15.73 -13.69
C THR A 448 -12.67 14.73 -12.52
N ILE A 449 -11.58 14.67 -11.76
CA ILE A 449 -11.47 13.75 -10.63
C ILE A 449 -12.50 14.08 -9.54
N ARG A 450 -12.67 15.35 -9.17
CA ARG A 450 -13.67 15.76 -8.18
C ARG A 450 -15.09 15.39 -8.60
N CYS A 451 -15.41 15.55 -9.87
CA CYS A 451 -16.72 15.16 -10.38
C CYS A 451 -16.96 13.65 -10.31
N GLU A 452 -15.95 12.85 -10.67
CA GLU A 452 -16.07 11.40 -10.66
C GLU A 452 -16.13 10.79 -9.24
N ILE A 453 -15.51 11.43 -8.24
CA ILE A 453 -15.59 10.99 -6.84
C ILE A 453 -16.81 11.57 -6.09
N GLY A 454 -17.65 12.38 -6.78
CA GLY A 454 -18.84 12.99 -6.18
C GLY A 454 -18.56 14.21 -5.30
N GLU A 455 -17.36 14.81 -5.39
CA GLU A 455 -17.03 16.06 -4.72
C GLU A 455 -17.27 17.25 -5.66
N GLY A 456 -18.36 17.99 -5.48
CA GLY A 456 -18.54 19.29 -6.13
C GLY A 456 -19.67 19.37 -7.14
N ASP A 457 -20.91 19.16 -6.70
CA ASP A 457 -22.11 19.26 -7.53
C ASP A 457 -22.24 20.58 -8.31
N GLU A 458 -21.78 21.71 -7.75
CA GLU A 458 -21.81 23.01 -8.43
C GLU A 458 -20.77 23.13 -9.56
N ILE A 459 -19.59 22.49 -9.43
CA ILE A 459 -18.52 22.56 -10.41
C ILE A 459 -18.76 21.60 -11.58
N CYS A 460 -19.48 20.50 -11.33
CA CYS A 460 -19.73 19.44 -12.30
C CYS A 460 -20.92 19.72 -13.23
N GLN A 461 -21.81 20.62 -12.86
CA GLN A 461 -22.98 21.01 -13.68
C GLN A 461 -22.65 22.00 -14.82
N GLN A 462 -21.45 22.57 -14.82
CA GLN A 462 -20.96 23.41 -15.93
C GLN A 462 -20.26 22.56 -16.98
N LYS A 463 -21.03 21.94 -17.87
CA LYS A 463 -20.54 21.35 -19.12
C LYS A 463 -20.35 22.41 -20.19
#